data_99f28df2b34e5e52f49d0f54d13e872b
#
_entry.id   99f28df2b34e5e52f49d0f54d13e872b
#
_cell.length_a   1.000
_cell.length_b   1.000
_cell.length_c   1.000
_cell.angle_alpha   90.00
_cell.angle_beta   90.00
_cell.angle_gamma   90.00
#
_symmetry.space_group_name_H-M   'P 1'
#
loop_
_entity.id
_entity.type
_entity.pdbx_description
1 polymer ?
#
loop_
_entity_poly.entity_id
_entity_poly.type
_entity_poly.pdbx_seq_one_letter_code
_entity_poly.pdbx_strand_id
1 'polypeptide(L)'
;MTLYEFSNRYLIDQTEEFFPDFPIAQLDCYRAPHIFSWPPYFSATVGSVQKTDLMRMLAFILQNRSFLPNVINFENNYEALSRVTGAFDAIVIAGYTRDDLVARLVSEIGLEAPSRSWSDYAGGLIDAANYLNAITPFSYTAYLARANTSPETVIGELCEIRGIGPALARNFLKEIGVTQLGKPDVHLYAVFAFDPSVVDDVSFDRSLKDQARRAGVTAFELDRIIWMICSGDYFKHRIKIGKKNLRDRFIAALSDAIDRGIVTP
;
A
#
# COMPACT_ATOMS: atom_id res chain seq x y z
N MET A 1 7.46 -20.77 -17.57
CA MET A 1 7.76 -19.55 -16.79
C MET A 1 6.57 -19.24 -15.91
N THR A 2 6.79 -18.88 -14.65
CA THR A 2 5.73 -18.45 -13.73
C THR A 2 5.26 -17.03 -14.07
N LEU A 3 4.08 -16.64 -13.58
CA LEU A 3 3.59 -15.26 -13.71
C LEU A 3 4.59 -14.24 -13.11
N TYR A 4 5.21 -14.58 -11.98
CA TYR A 4 6.21 -13.71 -11.34
C TYR A 4 7.45 -13.51 -12.21
N GLU A 5 8.02 -14.57 -12.75
CA GLU A 5 9.21 -14.49 -13.61
C GLU A 5 8.93 -13.65 -14.86
N PHE A 6 7.75 -13.84 -15.46
CA PHE A 6 7.31 -13.03 -16.60
C PHE A 6 7.14 -11.55 -16.21
N SER A 7 6.44 -11.28 -15.10
CA SER A 7 6.21 -9.92 -14.62
C SER A 7 7.52 -9.22 -14.25
N ASN A 8 8.44 -9.93 -13.57
CA ASN A 8 9.73 -9.36 -13.19
C ASN A 8 10.58 -8.99 -14.41
N ARG A 9 10.61 -9.86 -15.42
CA ARG A 9 11.29 -9.56 -16.68
C ARG A 9 10.65 -8.37 -17.40
N TYR A 10 9.33 -8.35 -17.48
CA TYR A 10 8.59 -7.24 -18.09
C TYR A 10 8.84 -5.91 -17.36
N LEU A 11 8.91 -5.91 -16.02
CA LEU A 11 9.25 -4.72 -15.23
C LEU A 11 10.65 -4.20 -15.57
N ILE A 12 11.64 -5.10 -15.72
CA ILE A 12 13.01 -4.73 -16.10
C ILE A 12 13.00 -4.09 -17.48
N ASP A 13 12.42 -4.77 -18.48
CA ASP A 13 12.35 -4.29 -19.87
C ASP A 13 11.62 -2.93 -19.95
N GLN A 14 10.52 -2.77 -19.21
CA GLN A 14 9.80 -1.48 -19.08
C GLN A 14 10.65 -0.40 -18.42
N THR A 15 11.42 -0.74 -17.41
CA THR A 15 12.29 0.21 -16.71
C THR A 15 13.40 0.70 -17.64
N GLU A 16 14.03 -0.20 -18.38
CA GLU A 16 15.05 0.15 -19.39
C GLU A 16 14.48 0.97 -20.55
N GLU A 17 13.25 0.65 -21.00
CA GLU A 17 12.56 1.42 -22.08
C GLU A 17 12.34 2.89 -21.68
N PHE A 18 11.89 3.14 -20.45
CA PHE A 18 11.45 4.48 -20.04
C PHE A 18 12.48 5.25 -19.20
N PHE A 19 13.40 4.55 -18.57
CA PHE A 19 14.44 5.09 -17.69
C PHE A 19 15.77 4.39 -17.90
N PRO A 20 16.43 4.58 -19.07
CA PRO A 20 17.64 3.82 -19.45
C PRO A 20 18.80 3.98 -18.48
N ASP A 21 18.86 5.09 -17.76
CA ASP A 21 19.90 5.36 -16.76
C ASP A 21 19.54 4.88 -15.34
N PHE A 22 18.35 4.26 -15.17
CA PHE A 22 17.93 3.80 -13.85
C PHE A 22 18.65 2.49 -13.49
N PRO A 23 19.35 2.44 -12.34
CA PRO A 23 20.04 1.22 -11.94
C PRO A 23 19.04 0.10 -11.58
N ILE A 24 18.94 -0.94 -12.39
CA ILE A 24 17.95 -2.03 -12.21
C ILE A 24 18.03 -2.65 -10.81
N ALA A 25 19.23 -2.75 -10.20
CA ALA A 25 19.36 -3.25 -8.82
C ALA A 25 18.58 -2.41 -7.79
N GLN A 26 18.24 -1.15 -8.08
CA GLN A 26 17.40 -0.34 -7.19
C GLN A 26 15.92 -0.79 -7.17
N LEU A 27 15.48 -1.62 -8.11
CA LEU A 27 14.16 -2.24 -8.05
C LEU A 27 13.99 -3.13 -6.81
N ASP A 28 15.06 -3.66 -6.25
CA ASP A 28 15.01 -4.52 -5.07
C ASP A 28 14.44 -3.82 -3.83
N CYS A 29 14.58 -2.49 -3.72
CA CYS A 29 13.98 -1.75 -2.61
C CYS A 29 12.45 -1.86 -2.57
N TYR A 30 11.80 -2.15 -3.71
CA TYR A 30 10.36 -2.32 -3.79
C TYR A 30 9.87 -3.69 -3.31
N ARG A 31 10.78 -4.67 -3.14
CA ARG A 31 10.45 -6.03 -2.69
C ARG A 31 10.23 -6.15 -1.18
N ALA A 32 10.41 -5.06 -0.44
CA ALA A 32 10.18 -5.03 1.01
C ALA A 32 9.04 -4.07 1.38
N PRO A 33 8.24 -4.38 2.43
CA PRO A 33 7.18 -3.51 2.94
C PRO A 33 7.68 -2.10 3.25
N HIS A 34 6.82 -1.10 3.06
CA HIS A 34 7.18 0.31 3.24
C HIS A 34 7.76 0.60 4.62
N ILE A 35 7.17 0.02 5.67
CA ILE A 35 7.59 0.27 7.05
C ILE A 35 9.10 0.02 7.28
N PHE A 36 9.72 -0.83 6.45
CA PHE A 36 11.13 -1.19 6.56
C PHE A 36 12.04 -0.59 5.49
N SER A 37 11.48 -0.01 4.43
CA SER A 37 12.23 0.17 3.18
C SER A 37 11.96 1.47 2.45
N TRP A 38 11.35 2.48 3.09
CA TRP A 38 11.05 3.75 2.42
C TRP A 38 11.47 4.99 3.23
N PRO A 39 12.79 5.22 3.43
CA PRO A 39 13.24 6.47 4.04
C PRO A 39 12.93 7.68 3.14
N PRO A 40 12.73 8.89 3.70
CA PRO A 40 12.84 9.18 5.14
C PRO A 40 11.59 8.87 5.95
N TYR A 41 10.51 8.40 5.32
CA TYR A 41 9.20 8.25 5.97
C TYR A 41 9.11 7.00 6.83
N PHE A 42 9.69 5.90 6.35
CA PHE A 42 9.62 4.58 6.97
C PHE A 42 10.96 3.87 6.89
N SER A 43 11.58 3.59 8.03
CA SER A 43 12.90 2.95 8.14
C SER A 43 13.05 2.11 9.41
N ALA A 44 11.92 1.58 9.94
CA ALA A 44 11.96 0.74 11.12
C ALA A 44 12.69 -0.57 10.83
N THR A 45 13.29 -1.18 11.85
CA THR A 45 13.71 -2.58 11.81
C THR A 45 12.64 -3.46 12.44
N VAL A 46 12.57 -4.73 12.05
CA VAL A 46 11.49 -5.64 12.48
C VAL A 46 11.32 -5.67 14.01
N GLY A 47 12.42 -5.61 14.77
CA GLY A 47 12.37 -5.63 16.24
C GLY A 47 12.13 -4.27 16.90
N SER A 48 12.11 -3.17 16.13
CA SER A 48 12.02 -1.80 16.67
C SER A 48 10.74 -1.06 16.30
N VAL A 49 9.81 -1.70 15.58
CA VAL A 49 8.54 -1.07 15.16
C VAL A 49 7.72 -0.65 16.37
N GLN A 50 7.39 0.63 16.41
CA GLN A 50 6.60 1.25 17.47
C GLN A 50 5.15 1.52 17.03
N LYS A 51 4.29 1.82 17.98
CA LYS A 51 2.90 2.24 17.71
C LYS A 51 2.84 3.46 16.79
N THR A 52 3.78 4.40 16.94
CA THR A 52 3.92 5.59 16.08
C THR A 52 4.23 5.24 14.62
N ASP A 53 4.98 4.17 14.36
CA ASP A 53 5.25 3.71 12.99
C ASP A 53 3.99 3.15 12.34
N LEU A 54 3.17 2.40 13.09
CA LEU A 54 1.86 1.93 12.60
C LEU A 54 0.90 3.10 12.38
N MET A 55 0.88 4.08 13.28
CA MET A 55 0.05 5.27 13.11
C MET A 55 0.45 6.09 11.87
N ARG A 56 1.75 6.24 11.64
CA ARG A 56 2.30 6.88 10.45
C ARG A 56 1.90 6.12 9.17
N MET A 57 1.96 4.79 9.21
CA MET A 57 1.52 3.96 8.08
C MET A 57 0.01 4.10 7.84
N LEU A 58 -0.83 4.14 8.88
CA LEU A 58 -2.26 4.39 8.73
C LEU A 58 -2.54 5.77 8.15
N ALA A 59 -1.80 6.80 8.58
CA ALA A 59 -1.92 8.15 8.02
C ALA A 59 -1.57 8.16 6.51
N PHE A 60 -0.53 7.45 6.10
CA PHE A 60 -0.17 7.28 4.70
C PHE A 60 -1.26 6.50 3.92
N ILE A 61 -1.77 5.41 4.47
CA ILE A 61 -2.80 4.59 3.81
C ILE A 61 -4.12 5.33 3.65
N LEU A 62 -4.52 6.14 4.64
CA LEU A 62 -5.75 6.92 4.61
C LEU A 62 -5.79 7.93 3.44
N GLN A 63 -4.65 8.47 2.99
CA GLN A 63 -4.63 9.32 1.80
C GLN A 63 -4.96 8.56 0.51
N ASN A 64 -4.74 7.23 0.45
CA ASN A 64 -4.93 6.44 -0.77
C ASN A 64 -6.41 6.12 -1.09
N ARG A 65 -7.35 6.85 -0.47
CA ARG A 65 -8.75 6.92 -0.91
C ARG A 65 -8.87 7.67 -2.24
N SER A 66 -9.89 7.31 -3.01
CA SER A 66 -10.24 8.04 -4.24
C SER A 66 -10.20 9.56 -4.02
N PHE A 67 -9.44 10.27 -4.83
CA PHE A 67 -9.25 11.75 -4.83
C PHE A 67 -8.41 12.36 -3.69
N LEU A 68 -8.12 11.66 -2.59
CA LEU A 68 -7.32 12.22 -1.49
C LEU A 68 -5.81 12.33 -1.74
N PRO A 69 -5.15 11.48 -2.55
CA PRO A 69 -3.70 11.57 -2.73
C PRO A 69 -3.23 12.95 -3.22
N ASN A 70 -4.02 13.59 -4.07
CA ASN A 70 -3.70 14.93 -4.58
C ASN A 70 -3.98 16.05 -3.58
N VAL A 71 -4.75 15.78 -2.53
CA VAL A 71 -5.13 16.77 -1.52
C VAL A 71 -4.22 16.69 -0.31
N ILE A 72 -3.99 15.48 0.21
CA ILE A 72 -3.17 15.28 1.42
C ILE A 72 -1.69 15.35 1.07
N ASN A 73 -1.28 14.67 0.00
CA ASN A 73 0.10 14.61 -0.48
C ASN A 73 1.10 14.38 0.66
N PHE A 74 0.98 13.20 1.28
CA PHE A 74 1.69 12.82 2.50
C PHE A 74 3.19 13.10 2.42
N GLU A 75 3.80 12.77 1.29
CA GLU A 75 5.25 12.90 1.11
C GLU A 75 5.71 14.37 1.12
N ASN A 76 4.96 15.24 0.46
CA ASN A 76 5.29 16.66 0.42
C ASN A 76 4.92 17.38 1.72
N ASN A 77 3.91 16.89 2.43
CA ASN A 77 3.40 17.49 3.66
C ASN A 77 3.84 16.74 4.92
N TYR A 78 4.80 15.81 4.80
CA TYR A 78 5.22 14.93 5.90
C TYR A 78 5.59 15.68 7.17
N GLU A 79 6.40 16.73 7.07
CA GLU A 79 6.84 17.53 8.22
C GLU A 79 5.68 18.27 8.89
N ALA A 80 4.75 18.82 8.10
CA ALA A 80 3.55 19.48 8.61
C ALA A 80 2.63 18.46 9.31
N LEU A 81 2.40 17.31 8.67
CA LEU A 81 1.64 16.21 9.27
C LEU A 81 2.27 15.74 10.58
N SER A 82 3.59 15.55 10.60
CA SER A 82 4.33 15.14 11.78
C SER A 82 4.18 16.15 12.93
N ARG A 83 4.29 17.46 12.66
CA ARG A 83 4.08 18.49 13.69
C ARG A 83 2.67 18.47 14.25
N VAL A 84 1.65 18.44 13.39
CA VAL A 84 0.24 18.46 13.81
C VAL A 84 -0.13 17.21 14.62
N THR A 85 0.41 16.07 14.25
CA THR A 85 0.11 14.77 14.87
C THR A 85 1.02 14.41 16.05
N GLY A 86 1.92 15.32 16.47
CA GLY A 86 2.91 15.00 17.52
C GLY A 86 3.80 13.82 17.13
N ALA A 87 4.39 13.84 15.95
CA ALA A 87 5.19 12.76 15.37
C ALA A 87 4.40 11.45 15.20
N PHE A 88 3.13 11.56 14.83
CA PHE A 88 2.19 10.44 14.68
C PHE A 88 1.90 9.70 15.99
N ASP A 89 1.90 10.43 17.11
CA ASP A 89 1.52 9.87 18.39
C ASP A 89 0.00 9.65 18.47
N ALA A 90 -0.41 8.40 18.64
CA ALA A 90 -1.82 8.03 18.70
C ALA A 90 -2.56 8.65 19.91
N ILE A 91 -1.87 8.92 21.03
CA ILE A 91 -2.48 9.58 22.19
C ILE A 91 -2.77 11.05 21.87
N VAL A 92 -1.82 11.74 21.24
CA VAL A 92 -1.97 13.14 20.81
C VAL A 92 -3.11 13.26 19.81
N ILE A 93 -3.16 12.40 18.80
CA ILE A 93 -4.18 12.44 17.74
C ILE A 93 -5.58 12.16 18.30
N ALA A 94 -5.71 11.15 19.17
CA ALA A 94 -6.99 10.81 19.81
C ALA A 94 -7.53 11.90 20.74
N GLY A 95 -6.67 12.82 21.20
CA GLY A 95 -7.04 13.97 22.04
C GLY A 95 -7.69 15.12 21.29
N TYR A 96 -7.64 15.13 19.95
CA TYR A 96 -8.28 16.18 19.15
C TYR A 96 -9.76 15.89 18.89
N THR A 97 -10.55 16.97 18.82
CA THR A 97 -11.81 16.90 18.06
C THR A 97 -11.49 16.89 16.55
N ARG A 98 -12.43 16.42 15.75
CA ARG A 98 -12.26 16.41 14.29
C ARG A 98 -12.03 17.83 13.74
N ASP A 99 -12.78 18.80 14.23
CA ASP A 99 -12.70 20.19 13.73
C ASP A 99 -11.38 20.86 14.14
N ASP A 100 -10.88 20.61 15.36
CA ASP A 100 -9.57 21.08 15.80
C ASP A 100 -8.44 20.47 14.93
N LEU A 101 -8.51 19.18 14.64
CA LEU A 101 -7.50 18.53 13.80
C LEU A 101 -7.53 19.07 12.37
N VAL A 102 -8.73 19.28 11.80
CA VAL A 102 -8.88 19.92 10.47
C VAL A 102 -8.28 21.33 10.48
N ALA A 103 -8.61 22.14 11.46
CA ALA A 103 -8.10 23.51 11.55
C ALA A 103 -6.57 23.56 11.59
N ARG A 104 -5.94 22.65 12.36
CA ARG A 104 -4.48 22.53 12.45
C ARG A 104 -3.86 22.05 11.13
N LEU A 105 -4.43 21.01 10.50
CA LEU A 105 -3.96 20.50 9.21
C LEU A 105 -4.02 21.58 8.13
N VAL A 106 -5.13 22.31 8.04
CA VAL A 106 -5.31 23.40 7.08
C VAL A 106 -4.31 24.52 7.33
N SER A 107 -4.11 24.93 8.59
CA SER A 107 -3.16 25.99 8.97
C SER A 107 -1.72 25.62 8.65
N GLU A 108 -1.30 24.37 8.94
CA GLU A 108 0.10 23.95 8.77
C GLU A 108 0.46 23.60 7.31
N ILE A 109 -0.51 23.13 6.53
CA ILE A 109 -0.30 22.75 5.13
C ILE A 109 -0.57 23.92 4.18
N GLY A 110 -1.19 25.01 4.68
CA GLY A 110 -1.39 26.24 3.91
C GLY A 110 -2.51 26.16 2.88
N LEU A 111 -3.57 25.43 3.17
CA LEU A 111 -4.74 25.34 2.29
C LEU A 111 -5.71 26.51 2.52
N GLU A 112 -6.30 27.00 1.43
CA GLU A 112 -7.21 28.19 1.46
C GLU A 112 -8.53 27.93 2.16
N ALA A 113 -9.00 26.67 2.26
CA ALA A 113 -10.26 26.33 2.95
C ALA A 113 -10.34 24.86 3.38
N PRO A 114 -11.00 24.56 4.51
CA PRO A 114 -11.30 23.17 4.90
C PRO A 114 -12.25 22.58 3.87
N SER A 115 -11.89 21.41 3.33
CA SER A 115 -12.74 20.61 2.44
C SER A 115 -13.31 19.40 3.18
N ARG A 116 -14.36 18.79 2.62
CA ARG A 116 -14.87 17.51 3.11
C ARG A 116 -13.75 16.45 3.19
N SER A 117 -12.81 16.49 2.25
CA SER A 117 -11.66 15.57 2.21
C SER A 117 -10.80 15.67 3.46
N TRP A 118 -10.53 16.89 3.97
CA TRP A 118 -9.78 17.09 5.20
C TRP A 118 -10.52 16.60 6.42
N SER A 119 -11.85 16.84 6.47
CA SER A 119 -12.71 16.34 7.55
C SER A 119 -12.74 14.81 7.58
N ASP A 120 -12.83 14.17 6.41
CA ASP A 120 -12.79 12.70 6.29
C ASP A 120 -11.43 12.14 6.69
N TYR A 121 -10.34 12.78 6.28
CA TYR A 121 -8.99 12.39 6.64
C TYR A 121 -8.72 12.54 8.15
N ALA A 122 -9.08 13.69 8.72
CA ALA A 122 -8.93 13.96 10.15
C ALA A 122 -9.75 12.96 10.99
N GLY A 123 -11.00 12.67 10.58
CA GLY A 123 -11.80 11.64 11.22
C GLY A 123 -11.17 10.26 11.16
N GLY A 124 -10.61 9.88 10.00
CA GLY A 124 -9.88 8.63 9.83
C GLY A 124 -8.63 8.55 10.71
N LEU A 125 -7.87 9.64 10.85
CA LEU A 125 -6.71 9.70 11.75
C LEU A 125 -7.11 9.48 13.23
N ILE A 126 -8.21 10.11 13.68
CA ILE A 126 -8.71 9.94 15.05
C ILE A 126 -9.18 8.50 15.29
N ASP A 127 -9.93 7.93 14.35
CA ASP A 127 -10.41 6.54 14.44
C ASP A 127 -9.22 5.56 14.47
N ALA A 128 -8.20 5.78 13.62
CA ALA A 128 -6.96 5.00 13.60
C ALA A 128 -6.18 5.10 14.93
N ALA A 129 -6.10 6.30 15.50
CA ALA A 129 -5.45 6.53 16.78
C ALA A 129 -6.18 5.81 17.92
N ASN A 130 -7.51 5.87 17.96
CA ASN A 130 -8.33 5.13 18.92
C ASN A 130 -8.17 3.62 18.77
N TYR A 131 -8.17 3.10 17.53
CA TYR A 131 -7.89 1.70 17.25
C TYR A 131 -6.55 1.24 17.82
N LEU A 132 -5.47 1.98 17.55
CA LEU A 132 -4.15 1.63 18.05
C LEU A 132 -4.04 1.78 19.58
N ASN A 133 -4.73 2.75 20.18
CA ASN A 133 -4.72 2.93 21.63
C ASN A 133 -5.47 1.82 22.37
N ALA A 134 -6.46 1.18 21.74
CA ALA A 134 -7.13 0.01 22.29
C ALA A 134 -6.22 -1.23 22.38
N ILE A 135 -5.13 -1.28 21.59
CA ILE A 135 -4.14 -2.36 21.65
C ILE A 135 -3.19 -2.13 22.86
N THR A 136 -3.50 -2.75 23.97
CA THR A 136 -2.72 -2.57 25.22
C THR A 136 -2.51 -3.92 25.92
N PRO A 137 -1.26 -4.31 26.26
CA PRO A 137 -0.01 -3.65 25.88
C PRO A 137 0.28 -3.78 24.38
N PHE A 138 0.90 -2.74 23.81
CA PHE A 138 1.30 -2.79 22.41
C PHE A 138 2.53 -3.68 22.21
N SER A 139 2.43 -4.60 21.27
CA SER A 139 3.55 -5.40 20.76
C SER A 139 3.36 -5.58 19.26
N TYR A 140 4.28 -5.03 18.48
CA TYR A 140 4.27 -5.21 17.03
C TYR A 140 4.31 -6.69 16.61
N THR A 141 5.19 -7.49 17.28
CA THR A 141 5.31 -8.92 16.97
C THR A 141 4.00 -9.67 17.24
N ALA A 142 3.32 -9.37 18.36
CA ALA A 142 2.03 -9.98 18.67
C ALA A 142 0.93 -9.51 17.68
N TYR A 143 0.93 -8.24 17.31
CA TYR A 143 0.01 -7.70 16.31
C TYR A 143 0.21 -8.36 14.95
N LEU A 144 1.46 -8.47 14.49
CA LEU A 144 1.81 -9.11 13.23
C LEU A 144 1.47 -10.60 13.23
N ALA A 145 1.74 -11.32 14.33
CA ALA A 145 1.38 -12.74 14.47
C ALA A 145 -0.14 -12.93 14.37
N ARG A 146 -0.93 -12.07 15.04
CA ARG A 146 -2.39 -12.09 14.96
C ARG A 146 -2.87 -11.82 13.53
N ALA A 147 -2.31 -10.81 12.86
CA ALA A 147 -2.66 -10.47 11.49
C ALA A 147 -2.30 -11.58 10.47
N ASN A 148 -1.23 -12.34 10.74
CA ASN A 148 -0.86 -13.50 9.93
C ASN A 148 -1.77 -14.71 10.17
N THR A 149 -2.24 -14.91 11.42
CA THR A 149 -3.07 -16.07 11.79
C THR A 149 -4.54 -15.85 11.44
N SER A 150 -5.04 -14.62 11.61
CA SER A 150 -6.45 -14.26 11.41
C SER A 150 -6.59 -12.96 10.63
N PRO A 151 -6.12 -12.89 9.37
CA PRO A 151 -6.09 -11.65 8.60
C PRO A 151 -7.48 -11.04 8.41
N GLU A 152 -8.50 -11.85 8.15
CA GLU A 152 -9.86 -11.35 7.91
C GLU A 152 -10.47 -10.68 9.15
N THR A 153 -10.15 -11.16 10.36
CA THR A 153 -10.56 -10.51 11.62
C THR A 153 -9.91 -9.13 11.74
N VAL A 154 -8.61 -9.03 11.49
CA VAL A 154 -7.89 -7.75 11.58
C VAL A 154 -8.31 -6.79 10.47
N ILE A 155 -8.60 -7.30 9.26
CA ILE A 155 -9.18 -6.53 8.16
C ILE A 155 -10.53 -5.95 8.57
N GLY A 156 -11.40 -6.77 9.18
CA GLY A 156 -12.70 -6.32 9.69
C GLY A 156 -12.57 -5.17 10.69
N GLU A 157 -11.67 -5.30 11.66
CA GLU A 157 -11.39 -4.25 12.65
C GLU A 157 -10.86 -2.96 12.00
N LEU A 158 -9.95 -3.07 11.04
CA LEU A 158 -9.43 -1.92 10.32
C LEU A 158 -10.50 -1.23 9.47
N CYS A 159 -11.51 -1.95 8.99
CA CYS A 159 -12.62 -1.39 8.24
C CYS A 159 -13.56 -0.51 9.08
N GLU A 160 -13.51 -0.61 10.43
CA GLU A 160 -14.22 0.32 11.33
C GLU A 160 -13.58 1.73 11.32
N ILE A 161 -12.33 1.87 10.88
CA ILE A 161 -11.66 3.15 10.72
C ILE A 161 -12.26 3.88 9.52
N ARG A 162 -12.74 5.11 9.74
CA ARG A 162 -13.32 5.94 8.69
C ARG A 162 -12.36 6.08 7.51
N GLY A 163 -12.83 5.64 6.34
CA GLY A 163 -12.06 5.75 5.11
C GLY A 163 -11.19 4.55 4.80
N ILE A 164 -11.14 3.54 5.65
CA ILE A 164 -10.48 2.28 5.36
C ILE A 164 -11.54 1.25 4.98
N GLY A 165 -11.50 0.79 3.73
CA GLY A 165 -12.25 -0.39 3.27
C GLY A 165 -11.30 -1.59 3.14
N PRO A 166 -11.83 -2.77 2.74
CA PRO A 166 -11.05 -4.02 2.68
C PRO A 166 -9.73 -3.90 1.89
N ALA A 167 -9.74 -3.23 0.74
CA ALA A 167 -8.53 -3.04 -0.07
C ALA A 167 -7.46 -2.19 0.63
N LEU A 168 -7.85 -1.14 1.37
CA LEU A 168 -6.91 -0.31 2.13
C LEU A 168 -6.45 -1.00 3.42
N ALA A 169 -7.30 -1.77 4.08
CA ALA A 169 -6.92 -2.61 5.22
C ALA A 169 -5.87 -3.64 4.81
N ARG A 170 -6.06 -4.34 3.69
CA ARG A 170 -5.08 -5.27 3.12
C ARG A 170 -3.79 -4.55 2.74
N ASN A 171 -3.89 -3.34 2.15
CA ASN A 171 -2.72 -2.53 1.84
C ASN A 171 -1.93 -2.16 3.10
N PHE A 172 -2.60 -1.74 4.17
CA PHE A 172 -1.94 -1.47 5.45
C PHE A 172 -1.21 -2.71 5.98
N LEU A 173 -1.90 -3.85 6.05
CA LEU A 173 -1.33 -5.08 6.59
C LEU A 173 -0.10 -5.55 5.79
N LYS A 174 -0.17 -5.52 4.46
CA LYS A 174 0.99 -5.90 3.64
C LYS A 174 2.17 -4.94 3.83
N GLU A 175 1.92 -3.64 3.97
CA GLU A 175 2.98 -2.64 4.14
C GLU A 175 3.61 -2.63 5.54
N ILE A 176 2.97 -3.26 6.50
CA ILE A 176 3.56 -3.51 7.82
C ILE A 176 4.15 -4.92 7.97
N GLY A 177 4.14 -5.76 6.94
CA GLY A 177 4.87 -7.04 6.94
C GLY A 177 4.01 -8.30 6.87
N VAL A 178 2.69 -8.23 6.65
CA VAL A 178 1.84 -9.40 6.36
C VAL A 178 2.00 -9.77 4.87
N THR A 179 3.13 -10.39 4.55
CA THR A 179 3.58 -10.58 3.15
C THR A 179 2.79 -11.63 2.35
N GLN A 180 1.88 -12.36 2.99
CA GLN A 180 0.96 -13.27 2.30
C GLN A 180 -0.30 -12.58 1.76
N LEU A 181 -0.45 -11.28 1.95
CA LEU A 181 -1.58 -10.51 1.42
C LEU A 181 -1.18 -9.71 0.18
N GLY A 182 -2.15 -9.57 -0.73
CA GLY A 182 -2.11 -8.57 -1.79
C GLY A 182 -3.23 -7.55 -1.62
N LYS A 183 -3.14 -6.47 -2.39
CA LYS A 183 -4.19 -5.44 -2.45
C LYS A 183 -5.08 -5.68 -3.67
N PRO A 184 -6.33 -6.11 -3.50
CA PRO A 184 -7.27 -6.26 -4.62
C PRO A 184 -7.65 -4.87 -5.15
N ASP A 185 -6.94 -4.42 -6.16
CA ASP A 185 -7.22 -3.15 -6.83
C ASP A 185 -7.48 -3.34 -8.33
N VAL A 186 -7.84 -2.25 -9.00
CA VAL A 186 -8.21 -2.27 -10.43
C VAL A 186 -7.11 -2.77 -11.36
N HIS A 187 -5.84 -2.70 -10.95
CA HIS A 187 -4.72 -3.20 -11.74
C HIS A 187 -4.62 -4.71 -11.59
N LEU A 188 -4.63 -5.19 -10.36
CA LEU A 188 -4.47 -6.61 -10.08
C LEU A 188 -5.68 -7.42 -10.55
N TYR A 189 -6.90 -6.96 -10.30
CA TYR A 189 -8.09 -7.62 -10.85
C TYR A 189 -8.03 -7.74 -12.38
N ALA A 190 -7.61 -6.68 -13.07
CA ALA A 190 -7.51 -6.72 -14.53
C ALA A 190 -6.44 -7.72 -15.02
N VAL A 191 -5.32 -7.82 -14.30
CA VAL A 191 -4.26 -8.80 -14.63
C VAL A 191 -4.72 -10.22 -14.34
N PHE A 192 -5.38 -10.46 -13.19
CA PHE A 192 -5.85 -11.79 -12.79
C PHE A 192 -7.13 -12.25 -13.52
N ALA A 193 -7.68 -11.44 -14.43
CA ALA A 193 -8.83 -11.82 -15.25
C ALA A 193 -8.57 -13.02 -16.17
N PHE A 194 -7.32 -13.47 -16.33
CA PHE A 194 -7.01 -14.74 -17.02
C PHE A 194 -7.51 -15.97 -16.25
N ASP A 195 -7.71 -15.85 -14.93
CA ASP A 195 -8.24 -16.89 -14.07
C ASP A 195 -9.75 -16.63 -13.83
N PRO A 196 -10.65 -17.36 -14.50
CA PRO A 196 -12.10 -17.14 -14.40
C PRO A 196 -12.66 -17.46 -13.01
N SER A 197 -11.89 -18.07 -12.11
CA SER A 197 -12.30 -18.31 -10.72
C SER A 197 -12.18 -17.06 -9.84
N VAL A 198 -11.49 -16.01 -10.30
CA VAL A 198 -11.32 -14.76 -9.57
C VAL A 198 -12.55 -13.87 -9.75
N VAL A 199 -13.51 -14.01 -8.84
CA VAL A 199 -14.79 -13.27 -8.87
C VAL A 199 -14.98 -12.32 -7.68
N ASP A 200 -14.18 -12.48 -6.64
CA ASP A 200 -14.20 -11.68 -5.41
C ASP A 200 -12.82 -11.59 -4.74
N ASP A 201 -12.72 -10.84 -3.64
CA ASP A 201 -11.48 -10.64 -2.91
C ASP A 201 -10.90 -11.95 -2.35
N VAL A 202 -11.73 -12.94 -2.02
CA VAL A 202 -11.28 -14.24 -1.46
C VAL A 202 -10.66 -15.10 -2.54
N SER A 203 -11.32 -15.20 -3.69
CA SER A 203 -10.80 -15.95 -4.85
C SER A 203 -9.56 -15.26 -5.44
N PHE A 204 -9.53 -13.93 -5.50
CA PHE A 204 -8.34 -13.16 -5.85
C PHE A 204 -7.15 -13.50 -4.93
N ASP A 205 -7.36 -13.44 -3.62
CA ASP A 205 -6.30 -13.71 -2.64
C ASP A 205 -5.74 -15.14 -2.76
N ARG A 206 -6.63 -16.11 -3.03
CA ARG A 206 -6.23 -17.50 -3.29
C ARG A 206 -5.37 -17.61 -4.55
N SER A 207 -5.83 -17.06 -5.67
CA SER A 207 -5.11 -17.10 -6.95
C SER A 207 -3.76 -16.40 -6.83
N LEU A 208 -3.69 -15.22 -6.22
CA LEU A 208 -2.44 -14.51 -5.98
C LEU A 208 -1.44 -15.33 -5.15
N LYS A 209 -1.91 -15.94 -4.05
CA LYS A 209 -1.07 -16.82 -3.20
C LYS A 209 -0.57 -18.05 -3.93
N ASP A 210 -1.40 -18.64 -4.76
CA ASP A 210 -1.02 -19.82 -5.54
C ASP A 210 0.03 -19.49 -6.60
N GLN A 211 -0.11 -18.36 -7.30
CA GLN A 211 0.89 -17.87 -8.24
C GLN A 211 2.21 -17.53 -7.54
N ALA A 212 2.15 -16.84 -6.42
CA ALA A 212 3.34 -16.50 -5.64
C ALA A 212 4.07 -17.76 -5.14
N ARG A 213 3.32 -18.77 -4.62
CA ARG A 213 3.88 -20.05 -4.16
C ARG A 213 4.57 -20.82 -5.29
N ARG A 214 3.98 -20.85 -6.49
CA ARG A 214 4.59 -21.48 -7.67
C ARG A 214 5.94 -20.87 -8.03
N ALA A 215 6.09 -19.58 -7.79
CA ALA A 215 7.33 -18.83 -8.07
C ALA A 215 8.32 -18.81 -6.89
N GLY A 216 7.95 -19.33 -5.72
CA GLY A 216 8.78 -19.29 -4.52
C GLY A 216 8.94 -17.88 -3.91
N VAL A 217 7.96 -16.97 -4.17
CA VAL A 217 7.96 -15.59 -3.66
C VAL A 217 6.75 -15.34 -2.76
N THR A 218 6.68 -14.16 -2.15
CA THR A 218 5.52 -13.75 -1.35
C THR A 218 4.42 -13.15 -2.24
N ALA A 219 3.17 -13.21 -1.77
CA ALA A 219 2.05 -12.52 -2.43
C ALA A 219 2.29 -11.01 -2.53
N PHE A 220 2.94 -10.43 -1.51
CA PHE A 220 3.36 -9.03 -1.50
C PHE A 220 4.28 -8.69 -2.69
N GLU A 221 5.30 -9.51 -2.96
CA GLU A 221 6.26 -9.25 -4.05
C GLU A 221 5.59 -9.34 -5.41
N LEU A 222 4.73 -10.34 -5.63
CA LEU A 222 4.00 -10.49 -6.89
C LEU A 222 3.03 -9.31 -7.10
N ASP A 223 2.24 -8.96 -6.08
CA ASP A 223 1.36 -7.78 -6.08
C ASP A 223 2.14 -6.51 -6.43
N ARG A 224 3.26 -6.29 -5.77
CA ARG A 224 4.06 -5.08 -5.92
C ARG A 224 4.62 -4.92 -7.34
N ILE A 225 5.16 -5.98 -7.90
CA ILE A 225 5.71 -5.95 -9.26
C ILE A 225 4.62 -5.67 -10.28
N ILE A 226 3.49 -6.36 -10.20
CA ILE A 226 2.35 -6.15 -11.11
C ILE A 226 1.83 -4.71 -10.99
N TRP A 227 1.68 -4.22 -9.75
CA TRP A 227 1.22 -2.85 -9.52
C TRP A 227 2.17 -1.81 -10.14
N MET A 228 3.48 -1.98 -9.98
CA MET A 228 4.48 -1.08 -10.56
C MET A 228 4.42 -1.07 -12.09
N ILE A 229 4.31 -2.24 -12.71
CA ILE A 229 4.16 -2.35 -14.16
C ILE A 229 2.93 -1.57 -14.64
N CYS A 230 1.79 -1.83 -14.01
CA CYS A 230 0.51 -1.27 -14.44
C CYS A 230 0.36 0.23 -14.14
N SER A 231 0.88 0.69 -13.01
CA SER A 231 0.83 2.10 -12.59
C SER A 231 1.93 2.96 -13.23
N GLY A 232 3.08 2.35 -13.54
CA GLY A 232 4.29 3.04 -13.95
C GLY A 232 4.86 3.97 -12.88
N ASP A 233 4.52 3.72 -11.61
CA ASP A 233 4.86 4.59 -10.49
C ASP A 233 6.00 4.00 -9.66
N TYR A 234 7.19 4.59 -9.79
CA TYR A 234 8.40 4.25 -9.04
C TYR A 234 8.50 5.22 -7.84
N PHE A 235 7.49 5.19 -6.99
CA PHE A 235 7.22 6.17 -5.93
C PHE A 235 8.42 6.40 -4.98
N LYS A 236 9.22 5.38 -4.64
CA LYS A 236 10.41 5.54 -3.79
C LYS A 236 11.48 6.43 -4.43
N HIS A 237 11.51 6.51 -5.74
CA HIS A 237 12.44 7.34 -6.52
C HIS A 237 11.78 8.60 -7.06
N ARG A 238 10.48 8.82 -6.79
CA ARG A 238 9.68 9.95 -7.27
C ARG A 238 9.70 10.12 -8.80
N ILE A 239 9.80 9.01 -9.52
CA ILE A 239 9.71 8.98 -10.98
C ILE A 239 8.49 8.20 -11.41
N LYS A 240 7.89 8.62 -12.51
CA LYS A 240 6.66 8.04 -13.03
C LYS A 240 6.63 8.04 -14.54
N ILE A 241 6.26 6.90 -15.11
CA ILE A 241 5.94 6.80 -16.54
C ILE A 241 4.59 7.50 -16.75
N GLY A 242 4.55 8.45 -17.68
CA GLY A 242 3.31 9.16 -18.02
C GLY A 242 2.23 8.22 -18.56
N LYS A 243 1.04 8.79 -18.91
CA LYS A 243 -0.10 8.04 -19.45
C LYS A 243 0.27 7.28 -20.72
N LYS A 244 0.54 5.98 -20.63
CA LYS A 244 1.01 5.09 -21.71
C LYS A 244 0.20 3.79 -21.83
N ASN A 245 -0.98 3.69 -21.23
CA ASN A 245 -1.79 2.46 -21.21
C ASN A 245 -0.99 1.23 -20.77
N LEU A 246 -0.13 1.40 -19.76
CA LEU A 246 0.83 0.38 -19.33
C LEU A 246 0.14 -0.92 -18.92
N ARG A 247 -0.96 -0.81 -18.20
CA ARG A 247 -1.75 -1.97 -17.79
C ARG A 247 -2.23 -2.79 -18.98
N ASP A 248 -2.80 -2.14 -19.98
CA ASP A 248 -3.35 -2.83 -21.15
C ASP A 248 -2.23 -3.43 -22.01
N ARG A 249 -1.07 -2.76 -22.11
CA ARG A 249 0.15 -3.30 -22.74
C ARG A 249 0.62 -4.57 -22.04
N PHE A 250 0.67 -4.55 -20.71
CA PHE A 250 1.08 -5.70 -19.91
C PHE A 250 0.09 -6.87 -20.05
N ILE A 251 -1.21 -6.60 -19.96
CA ILE A 251 -2.25 -7.63 -20.11
C ILE A 251 -2.17 -8.27 -21.50
N ALA A 252 -2.00 -7.49 -22.56
CA ALA A 252 -1.85 -8.02 -23.90
C ALA A 252 -0.60 -8.92 -24.05
N ALA A 253 0.53 -8.49 -23.49
CA ALA A 253 1.76 -9.28 -23.49
C ALA A 253 1.63 -10.58 -22.68
N LEU A 254 0.94 -10.51 -21.53
CA LEU A 254 0.67 -11.68 -20.69
C LEU A 254 -0.25 -12.68 -21.38
N SER A 255 -1.33 -12.20 -22.04
CA SER A 255 -2.25 -13.05 -22.78
C SER A 255 -1.52 -13.79 -23.94
N ASP A 256 -0.73 -13.08 -24.74
CA ASP A 256 0.09 -13.71 -25.79
C ASP A 256 1.04 -14.77 -25.22
N ALA A 257 1.68 -14.46 -24.07
CA ALA A 257 2.59 -15.40 -23.44
C ALA A 257 1.88 -16.66 -22.90
N ILE A 258 0.64 -16.52 -22.40
CA ILE A 258 -0.21 -17.65 -21.97
C ILE A 258 -0.63 -18.48 -23.19
N ASP A 259 -1.15 -17.84 -24.24
CA ASP A 259 -1.62 -18.49 -25.47
C ASP A 259 -0.50 -19.30 -26.16
N ARG A 260 0.73 -18.82 -26.07
CA ARG A 260 1.93 -19.50 -26.60
C ARG A 260 2.53 -20.53 -25.63
N GLY A 261 1.93 -20.76 -24.48
CA GLY A 261 2.42 -21.70 -23.47
C GLY A 261 3.74 -21.29 -22.81
N ILE A 262 4.13 -20.01 -22.91
CA ILE A 262 5.33 -19.46 -22.28
C ILE A 262 5.10 -19.26 -20.77
N VAL A 263 3.93 -18.74 -20.41
CA VAL A 263 3.51 -18.57 -19.01
C VAL A 263 2.47 -19.63 -18.70
N THR A 264 2.64 -20.29 -17.53
CA THR A 264 1.64 -21.22 -17.00
C THR A 264 0.76 -20.47 -16.00
N PRO A 265 -0.53 -20.27 -16.32
CA PRO A 265 -1.46 -19.57 -15.45
C PRO A 265 -1.80 -20.32 -14.16
#